data_a72e7e21f93faffe51e3aca30a815018
#
_entry.id   a72e7e21f93faffe51e3aca30a815018
#
_cell.length_a   1.000
_cell.length_b   1.000
_cell.length_c   1.000
_cell.angle_alpha   90.00
_cell.angle_beta   90.00
_cell.angle_gamma   90.00
#
_symmetry.space_group_name_H-M   'P 1'
#
loop_
_entity.id
_entity.type
_entity.pdbx_description
1 polymer ?
#
loop_
_entity_poly.entity_id
_entity_poly.type
_entity_poly.pdbx_seq_one_letter_code
_entity_poly.pdbx_strand_id
1 'polypeptide(L)'
;MIDRILYGRFYKGDSMSRITKEEVKQRVCKAIVDAQPRLRELAESIMAEPELGFKEVKTSKKVQAMFDELGISYTTGHALTGVKGRIKGRDSKYTVAMVGELDAILCPRHPRADDLTGAAHCCGHNVQITNMFAVAMGLQAVMDQLAGDVVLFAVPAEEMIEIDYRNKLREQGKLKYMGGKQQLIYEGAFDDIDMAMQMHVETAKTPAGEMGLGSTSNGFVSKLIEYHGKVAHAAQAPHEGINALNAALMGVMGVNSIRETFKESDYFRFHPIINQGGTLVNCVPDYVQVESYVRASNIQAIVDGNHRVNRALKAGGDAVGATCVIKDLPGYLPMRNDERMNALLRENSNPICGEANVYQGPHITASTDMGDVSHLMPVIHPWVGCISGVLHSAEYEISVPDVAYIKTAQALAMTIVDLLYDDAAGAKDVLDHFTPALNKETYIELLDRIAKGE
;
A
#
# COMPACT_ATOMS: atom_id res chain seq x y z
N MET A 1 -49.12 -37.06 -2.11
CA MET A 1 -50.17 -36.06 -1.80
C MET A 1 -50.19 -35.93 -0.27
N ILE A 2 -49.43 -35.15 0.30
CA ILE A 2 -49.22 -34.67 1.67
C ILE A 2 -47.73 -34.24 1.70
N ASP A 3 -47.51 -32.94 1.50
CA ASP A 3 -46.42 -32.15 2.02
C ASP A 3 -46.37 -30.79 1.27
N ARG A 4 -47.35 -29.96 1.57
CA ARG A 4 -47.36 -28.55 1.20
C ARG A 4 -48.30 -27.81 2.16
N ILE A 5 -47.90 -27.60 3.37
CA ILE A 5 -48.44 -26.59 4.28
C ILE A 5 -47.47 -26.48 5.46
N LEU A 6 -46.54 -25.54 5.43
CA LEU A 6 -45.87 -24.93 6.60
C LEU A 6 -44.76 -23.92 6.16
N TYR A 7 -45.08 -23.05 5.21
CA TYR A 7 -44.30 -21.82 5.01
C TYR A 7 -45.29 -20.69 4.68
N GLY A 8 -45.87 -20.09 5.72
CA GLY A 8 -46.80 -19.01 5.55
C GLY A 8 -47.21 -18.37 6.88
N ARG A 9 -46.25 -17.82 7.62
CA ARG A 9 -46.50 -16.73 8.56
C ARG A 9 -45.39 -15.69 8.39
N PHE A 10 -45.65 -14.73 7.54
CA PHE A 10 -44.97 -13.45 7.56
C PHE A 10 -45.25 -12.80 8.91
N TYR A 11 -44.23 -12.70 9.76
CA TYR A 11 -44.24 -11.79 10.89
C TYR A 11 -44.18 -10.37 10.33
N LYS A 12 -45.34 -9.70 10.34
CA LYS A 12 -45.40 -8.25 10.26
C LYS A 12 -45.03 -7.70 11.63
N GLY A 13 -43.92 -6.94 11.66
CA GLY A 13 -43.73 -5.85 12.63
C GLY A 13 -43.37 -6.27 14.05
N ASP A 14 -42.21 -6.91 14.25
CA ASP A 14 -41.40 -6.61 15.43
C ASP A 14 -40.29 -5.64 14.99
N SER A 15 -40.27 -4.42 15.54
CA SER A 15 -39.09 -3.58 15.52
C SER A 15 -38.00 -4.42 16.19
N MET A 16 -37.05 -4.97 15.39
CA MET A 16 -35.88 -5.61 15.99
C MET A 16 -35.33 -4.64 17.00
N SER A 17 -35.31 -5.00 18.28
CA SER A 17 -34.75 -4.19 19.35
C SER A 17 -33.31 -3.94 18.99
N ARG A 18 -32.96 -2.69 18.77
CA ARG A 18 -31.60 -2.25 18.43
C ARG A 18 -30.70 -2.68 19.58
N ILE A 19 -29.78 -3.62 19.33
CA ILE A 19 -28.80 -4.05 20.31
C ILE A 19 -27.79 -2.93 20.55
N THR A 20 -27.22 -2.85 21.74
CA THR A 20 -26.24 -1.81 22.09
C THR A 20 -24.98 -1.90 21.23
N LYS A 21 -24.30 -0.78 21.04
CA LYS A 21 -23.03 -0.74 20.29
C LYS A 21 -22.02 -1.72 20.87
N GLU A 22 -21.95 -1.85 22.17
CA GLU A 22 -21.06 -2.77 22.85
C GLU A 22 -21.40 -4.24 22.55
N GLU A 23 -22.69 -4.61 22.53
CA GLU A 23 -23.12 -5.95 22.13
C GLU A 23 -22.79 -6.23 20.65
N VAL A 24 -22.88 -5.23 19.77
CA VAL A 24 -22.46 -5.36 18.37
C VAL A 24 -20.96 -5.66 18.30
N LYS A 25 -20.11 -4.88 19.01
CA LYS A 25 -18.66 -5.12 19.08
C LYS A 25 -18.33 -6.51 19.61
N GLN A 26 -18.99 -6.97 20.67
CA GLN A 26 -18.78 -8.31 21.24
C GLN A 26 -19.12 -9.43 20.24
N ARG A 27 -20.22 -9.30 19.48
CA ARG A 27 -20.60 -10.25 18.42
C ARG A 27 -19.55 -10.30 17.31
N VAL A 28 -19.08 -9.13 16.87
CA VAL A 28 -18.02 -9.00 15.86
C VAL A 28 -16.73 -9.68 16.33
N CYS A 29 -16.27 -9.37 17.53
CA CYS A 29 -15.06 -9.97 18.09
C CYS A 29 -15.18 -11.49 18.22
N LYS A 30 -16.34 -11.99 18.66
CA LYS A 30 -16.59 -13.43 18.77
C LYS A 30 -16.55 -14.10 17.40
N ALA A 31 -17.20 -13.53 16.38
CA ALA A 31 -17.22 -14.09 15.03
C ALA A 31 -15.81 -14.17 14.42
N ILE A 32 -14.96 -13.16 14.66
CA ILE A 32 -13.56 -13.18 14.22
C ILE A 32 -12.77 -14.32 14.89
N VAL A 33 -12.95 -14.52 16.20
CA VAL A 33 -12.30 -15.62 16.92
C VAL A 33 -12.78 -16.97 16.41
N ASP A 34 -14.07 -17.14 16.20
CA ASP A 34 -14.66 -18.38 15.69
C ASP A 34 -14.16 -18.71 14.27
N ALA A 35 -13.82 -17.69 13.46
CA ALA A 35 -13.30 -17.84 12.11
C ALA A 35 -11.78 -18.13 12.05
N GLN A 36 -11.05 -18.10 13.16
CA GLN A 36 -9.59 -18.22 13.21
C GLN A 36 -9.01 -19.39 12.39
N PRO A 37 -9.56 -20.61 12.42
CA PRO A 37 -9.00 -21.72 11.63
C PRO A 37 -9.03 -21.42 10.13
N ARG A 38 -10.14 -20.87 9.63
CA ARG A 38 -10.32 -20.53 8.22
C ARG A 38 -9.41 -19.37 7.78
N LEU A 39 -9.24 -18.37 8.65
CA LEU A 39 -8.35 -17.24 8.42
C LEU A 39 -6.88 -17.67 8.32
N ARG A 40 -6.45 -18.60 9.18
CA ARG A 40 -5.10 -19.17 9.11
C ARG A 40 -4.88 -19.96 7.82
N GLU A 41 -5.86 -20.76 7.40
CA GLU A 41 -5.80 -21.49 6.13
C GLU A 41 -5.66 -20.53 4.95
N LEU A 42 -6.42 -19.43 4.91
CA LEU A 42 -6.30 -18.40 3.89
C LEU A 42 -4.90 -17.78 3.87
N ALA A 43 -4.40 -17.34 5.03
CA ALA A 43 -3.07 -16.73 5.17
C ALA A 43 -1.97 -17.65 4.64
N GLU A 44 -2.00 -18.92 5.02
CA GLU A 44 -1.04 -19.94 4.58
C GLU A 44 -1.17 -20.24 3.09
N SER A 45 -2.38 -20.27 2.54
CA SER A 45 -2.61 -20.50 1.12
C SER A 45 -2.03 -19.38 0.25
N ILE A 46 -2.15 -18.13 0.70
CA ILE A 46 -1.57 -16.96 0.01
C ILE A 46 -0.04 -17.01 0.13
N MET A 47 0.48 -17.23 1.33
CA MET A 47 1.92 -17.34 1.59
C MET A 47 2.60 -18.43 0.74
N ALA A 48 1.89 -19.50 0.42
CA ALA A 48 2.41 -20.63 -0.37
C ALA A 48 2.51 -20.37 -1.88
N GLU A 49 1.83 -19.37 -2.39
CA GLU A 49 1.80 -19.06 -3.83
C GLU A 49 1.99 -17.54 -4.08
N PRO A 50 3.17 -16.99 -3.74
CA PRO A 50 3.44 -15.57 -3.87
C PRO A 50 3.53 -15.15 -5.35
N GLU A 51 2.96 -13.99 -5.68
CA GLU A 51 2.95 -13.42 -7.02
C GLU A 51 3.36 -11.95 -6.97
N LEU A 52 4.18 -11.50 -7.94
CA LEU A 52 4.61 -10.10 -8.03
C LEU A 52 3.49 -9.20 -8.57
N GLY A 53 3.62 -7.90 -8.34
CA GLY A 53 2.63 -6.89 -8.70
C GLY A 53 2.18 -6.92 -10.17
N PHE A 54 0.86 -6.74 -10.39
CA PHE A 54 0.15 -6.89 -11.65
C PHE A 54 0.20 -8.30 -12.27
N LYS A 55 0.60 -9.30 -11.49
CA LYS A 55 0.65 -10.72 -11.86
C LYS A 55 -0.10 -11.59 -10.85
N GLU A 56 -0.81 -11.02 -9.89
CA GLU A 56 -1.46 -11.66 -8.73
C GLU A 56 -2.74 -12.43 -9.12
N VAL A 57 -2.64 -13.27 -10.15
CA VAL A 57 -3.80 -14.00 -10.71
C VAL A 57 -4.34 -15.06 -9.76
N LYS A 58 -3.45 -15.82 -9.10
CA LYS A 58 -3.85 -16.86 -8.15
C LYS A 58 -4.37 -16.25 -6.86
N THR A 59 -3.68 -15.22 -6.34
CA THR A 59 -4.08 -14.50 -5.13
C THR A 59 -5.45 -13.83 -5.33
N SER A 60 -5.67 -13.18 -6.47
CA SER A 60 -6.97 -12.63 -6.87
C SER A 60 -8.08 -13.70 -6.90
N LYS A 61 -7.79 -14.90 -7.42
CA LYS A 61 -8.75 -16.02 -7.41
C LYS A 61 -9.07 -16.53 -6.01
N LYS A 62 -8.09 -16.56 -5.10
CA LYS A 62 -8.33 -16.92 -3.69
C LYS A 62 -9.25 -15.90 -3.01
N VAL A 63 -9.05 -14.61 -3.29
CA VAL A 63 -9.95 -13.54 -2.82
C VAL A 63 -11.36 -13.72 -3.36
N GLN A 64 -11.51 -14.00 -4.66
CA GLN A 64 -12.82 -14.26 -5.28
C GLN A 64 -13.50 -15.47 -4.64
N ALA A 65 -12.78 -16.57 -4.41
CA ALA A 65 -13.31 -17.77 -3.75
C ALA A 65 -13.80 -17.48 -2.31
N MET A 66 -13.09 -16.61 -1.58
CA MET A 66 -13.54 -16.16 -0.25
C MET A 66 -14.81 -15.31 -0.34
N PHE A 67 -14.95 -14.45 -1.33
CA PHE A 67 -16.19 -13.69 -1.55
C PHE A 67 -17.36 -14.60 -1.90
N ASP A 68 -17.12 -15.61 -2.76
CA ASP A 68 -18.14 -16.61 -3.11
C ASP A 68 -18.57 -17.42 -1.87
N GLU A 69 -17.61 -17.86 -1.04
CA GLU A 69 -17.86 -18.58 0.22
C GLU A 69 -18.72 -17.77 1.19
N LEU A 70 -18.46 -16.46 1.29
CA LEU A 70 -19.18 -15.54 2.17
C LEU A 70 -20.47 -14.98 1.54
N GLY A 71 -20.76 -15.29 0.29
CA GLY A 71 -21.90 -14.73 -0.44
C GLY A 71 -21.84 -13.21 -0.65
N ILE A 72 -20.63 -12.65 -0.73
CA ILE A 72 -20.39 -11.22 -0.93
C ILE A 72 -20.28 -10.94 -2.42
N SER A 73 -21.12 -10.02 -2.93
CA SER A 73 -21.02 -9.57 -4.33
C SER A 73 -19.75 -8.75 -4.55
N TYR A 74 -19.06 -9.01 -5.66
CA TYR A 74 -17.80 -8.35 -5.98
C TYR A 74 -17.64 -8.05 -7.48
N THR A 75 -16.68 -7.19 -7.80
CA THR A 75 -16.19 -6.89 -9.15
C THR A 75 -14.70 -7.18 -9.24
N THR A 76 -14.21 -7.47 -10.44
CA THR A 76 -12.82 -7.85 -10.70
C THR A 76 -12.19 -6.99 -11.80
N GLY A 77 -10.88 -7.11 -11.98
CA GLY A 77 -10.15 -6.44 -13.05
C GLY A 77 -9.77 -4.99 -12.73
N HIS A 78 -9.95 -4.56 -11.49
CA HIS A 78 -9.48 -3.26 -11.03
C HIS A 78 -7.95 -3.22 -11.07
N ALA A 79 -7.36 -2.29 -11.82
CA ALA A 79 -5.93 -2.25 -12.09
C ALA A 79 -5.36 -3.67 -12.41
N LEU A 80 -6.00 -4.39 -13.32
CA LEU A 80 -5.74 -5.73 -13.84
C LEU A 80 -6.17 -6.89 -12.93
N THR A 81 -5.70 -6.96 -11.68
CA THR A 81 -5.90 -8.14 -10.79
C THR A 81 -6.71 -7.85 -9.53
N GLY A 82 -7.00 -6.57 -9.24
CA GLY A 82 -7.75 -6.17 -8.07
C GLY A 82 -9.18 -6.67 -8.04
N VAL A 83 -9.69 -6.89 -6.81
CA VAL A 83 -11.03 -7.41 -6.54
C VAL A 83 -11.70 -6.54 -5.48
N LYS A 84 -12.92 -6.07 -5.74
CA LYS A 84 -13.65 -5.17 -4.88
C LYS A 84 -15.02 -5.77 -4.51
N GLY A 85 -15.18 -6.16 -3.24
CA GLY A 85 -16.43 -6.65 -2.68
C GLY A 85 -17.14 -5.60 -1.83
N ARG A 86 -18.46 -5.73 -1.65
CA ARG A 86 -19.24 -4.82 -0.83
C ARG A 86 -20.27 -5.56 0.02
N ILE A 87 -20.26 -5.26 1.33
CA ILE A 87 -21.30 -5.68 2.27
C ILE A 87 -22.16 -4.46 2.56
N LYS A 88 -23.44 -4.56 2.26
CA LYS A 88 -24.38 -3.47 2.49
C LYS A 88 -24.82 -3.43 3.94
N GLY A 89 -24.85 -2.22 4.49
CA GLY A 89 -25.47 -1.95 5.77
C GLY A 89 -26.97 -1.66 5.62
N ARG A 90 -27.58 -1.19 6.72
CA ARG A 90 -29.01 -0.89 6.77
C ARG A 90 -29.42 0.22 5.80
N ASP A 91 -28.66 1.31 5.71
CA ASP A 91 -29.05 2.55 5.02
C ASP A 91 -28.04 3.04 3.96
N SER A 92 -26.86 2.42 3.83
CA SER A 92 -25.77 2.79 2.91
C SER A 92 -25.42 4.29 2.93
N LYS A 93 -25.42 4.93 4.12
CA LYS A 93 -25.16 6.38 4.27
C LYS A 93 -23.74 6.77 3.95
N TYR A 94 -22.77 5.96 4.41
CA TYR A 94 -21.33 6.14 4.21
C TYR A 94 -20.70 4.80 3.88
N THR A 95 -19.54 4.85 3.25
CA THR A 95 -18.79 3.66 2.86
C THR A 95 -17.41 3.67 3.49
N VAL A 96 -17.09 2.66 4.29
CA VAL A 96 -15.76 2.42 4.83
C VAL A 96 -15.10 1.29 4.06
N ALA A 97 -13.90 1.52 3.51
CA ALA A 97 -13.14 0.45 2.87
C ALA A 97 -12.12 -0.17 3.83
N MET A 98 -12.10 -1.51 3.86
CA MET A 98 -10.97 -2.27 4.38
C MET A 98 -10.13 -2.74 3.20
N VAL A 99 -8.87 -2.28 3.15
CA VAL A 99 -7.95 -2.50 2.02
C VAL A 99 -6.94 -3.57 2.40
N GLY A 100 -6.62 -4.45 1.45
CA GLY A 100 -5.54 -5.44 1.56
C GLY A 100 -4.81 -5.58 0.23
N GLU A 101 -3.50 -5.76 0.27
CA GLU A 101 -2.63 -5.84 -0.89
C GLU A 101 -2.44 -7.29 -1.34
N LEU A 102 -2.43 -7.51 -2.66
CA LEU A 102 -2.37 -8.84 -3.28
C LEU A 102 -0.96 -9.32 -3.53
N ASP A 103 -0.03 -8.39 -3.79
CA ASP A 103 1.29 -8.69 -4.31
C ASP A 103 2.28 -9.18 -3.24
N ALA A 104 3.30 -9.86 -3.71
CA ALA A 104 4.49 -10.26 -2.99
C ALA A 104 5.68 -9.44 -3.52
N ILE A 105 6.81 -9.51 -2.80
CA ILE A 105 8.05 -8.85 -3.22
C ILE A 105 9.10 -9.85 -3.70
N LEU A 106 10.08 -9.37 -4.48
CA LEU A 106 11.22 -10.18 -4.90
C LEU A 106 12.17 -10.44 -3.73
N CYS A 107 12.18 -11.66 -3.21
CA CYS A 107 13.07 -12.11 -2.14
C CYS A 107 13.48 -13.58 -2.34
N PRO A 108 14.35 -13.87 -3.31
CA PRO A 108 14.66 -15.26 -3.73
C PRO A 108 15.39 -16.09 -2.68
N ARG A 109 15.93 -15.47 -1.62
CA ARG A 109 16.55 -16.17 -0.50
C ARG A 109 15.58 -16.53 0.63
N HIS A 110 14.34 -16.07 0.57
CA HIS A 110 13.33 -16.42 1.55
C HIS A 110 12.98 -17.91 1.44
N PRO A 111 12.83 -18.68 2.56
CA PRO A 111 12.57 -20.12 2.51
C PRO A 111 11.29 -20.54 1.78
N ARG A 112 10.34 -19.60 1.64
CA ARG A 112 9.06 -19.80 0.96
C ARG A 112 8.95 -19.00 -0.34
N ALA A 113 10.09 -18.62 -0.93
CA ALA A 113 10.09 -17.96 -2.24
C ALA A 113 9.65 -18.94 -3.33
N ASP A 114 8.93 -18.44 -4.32
CA ASP A 114 8.64 -19.19 -5.54
C ASP A 114 9.93 -19.43 -6.33
N ASP A 115 10.19 -20.69 -6.68
CA ASP A 115 11.45 -21.13 -7.30
C ASP A 115 11.70 -20.51 -8.70
N LEU A 116 10.64 -20.09 -9.40
CA LEU A 116 10.73 -19.55 -10.77
C LEU A 116 10.87 -18.02 -10.76
N THR A 117 10.11 -17.35 -9.90
CA THR A 117 10.00 -15.89 -9.88
C THR A 117 10.85 -15.24 -8.79
N GLY A 118 11.19 -16.00 -7.74
CA GLY A 118 11.83 -15.45 -6.54
C GLY A 118 10.90 -14.58 -5.68
N ALA A 119 9.59 -14.59 -5.97
CA ALA A 119 8.60 -13.87 -5.18
C ALA A 119 8.44 -14.50 -3.80
N ALA A 120 8.23 -13.68 -2.76
CA ALA A 120 7.91 -14.14 -1.40
C ALA A 120 7.03 -13.12 -0.68
N HIS A 121 6.05 -13.60 0.12
CA HIS A 121 5.27 -12.74 1.00
C HIS A 121 6.06 -12.39 2.26
N CYS A 122 7.06 -11.53 2.14
CA CYS A 122 7.87 -11.02 3.24
C CYS A 122 7.71 -9.48 3.47
N CYS A 123 6.56 -8.94 3.03
CA CYS A 123 6.05 -7.61 3.39
C CYS A 123 4.75 -7.67 4.22
N GLY A 124 4.13 -8.84 4.36
CA GLY A 124 2.93 -9.02 5.19
C GLY A 124 1.61 -8.78 4.48
N HIS A 125 1.58 -8.72 3.15
CA HIS A 125 0.35 -8.50 2.40
C HIS A 125 -0.65 -9.66 2.55
N ASN A 126 -0.16 -10.90 2.73
CA ASN A 126 -1.01 -12.04 3.11
C ASN A 126 -1.75 -11.82 4.44
N VAL A 127 -1.12 -11.10 5.39
CA VAL A 127 -1.75 -10.72 6.67
C VAL A 127 -2.84 -9.69 6.43
N GLN A 128 -2.63 -8.72 5.55
CA GLN A 128 -3.61 -7.69 5.20
C GLN A 128 -4.87 -8.28 4.58
N ILE A 129 -4.73 -9.15 3.57
CA ILE A 129 -5.87 -9.87 2.95
C ILE A 129 -6.62 -10.70 4.00
N THR A 130 -5.89 -11.37 4.88
CA THR A 130 -6.49 -12.15 5.96
C THR A 130 -7.28 -11.25 6.93
N ASN A 131 -6.74 -10.10 7.34
CA ASN A 131 -7.46 -9.12 8.18
C ASN A 131 -8.69 -8.56 7.47
N MET A 132 -8.62 -8.29 6.18
CA MET A 132 -9.77 -7.83 5.38
C MET A 132 -10.92 -8.84 5.46
N PHE A 133 -10.67 -10.14 5.32
CA PHE A 133 -11.69 -11.17 5.45
C PHE A 133 -12.09 -11.44 6.90
N ALA A 134 -11.20 -11.29 7.87
CA ALA A 134 -11.55 -11.37 9.29
C ALA A 134 -12.55 -10.27 9.68
N VAL A 135 -12.31 -9.04 9.21
CA VAL A 135 -13.25 -7.90 9.37
C VAL A 135 -14.59 -8.22 8.70
N ALA A 136 -14.58 -8.77 7.48
CA ALA A 136 -15.80 -9.17 6.77
C ALA A 136 -16.63 -10.20 7.56
N MET A 137 -15.99 -11.28 8.02
CA MET A 137 -16.64 -12.35 8.80
C MET A 137 -17.19 -11.82 10.13
N GLY A 138 -16.46 -10.88 10.77
CA GLY A 138 -16.92 -10.23 11.98
C GLY A 138 -18.16 -9.36 11.77
N LEU A 139 -18.16 -8.56 10.74
CA LEU A 139 -19.20 -7.57 10.48
C LEU A 139 -20.46 -8.17 9.84
N GLN A 140 -20.33 -9.22 9.05
CA GLN A 140 -21.44 -9.76 8.25
C GLN A 140 -22.70 -10.08 9.06
N ALA A 141 -22.54 -10.54 10.29
CA ALA A 141 -23.66 -10.89 11.19
C ALA A 141 -24.33 -9.67 11.86
N VAL A 142 -23.79 -8.47 11.69
CA VAL A 142 -24.26 -7.25 12.38
C VAL A 142 -24.49 -6.06 11.44
N MET A 143 -24.38 -6.27 10.13
CA MET A 143 -24.54 -5.18 9.14
C MET A 143 -25.93 -4.52 9.16
N ASP A 144 -26.97 -5.24 9.58
CA ASP A 144 -28.30 -4.69 9.80
C ASP A 144 -28.37 -3.64 10.94
N GLN A 145 -27.36 -3.60 11.81
CA GLN A 145 -27.21 -2.61 12.88
C GLN A 145 -26.38 -1.38 12.45
N LEU A 146 -25.74 -1.44 11.29
CA LEU A 146 -24.83 -0.41 10.77
C LEU A 146 -25.51 0.40 9.67
N ALA A 147 -25.39 1.74 9.72
CA ALA A 147 -26.04 2.64 8.77
C ALA A 147 -25.18 2.94 7.51
N GLY A 148 -24.08 2.26 7.32
CA GLY A 148 -23.19 2.41 6.16
C GLY A 148 -22.70 1.08 5.61
N ASP A 149 -22.11 1.13 4.43
CA ASP A 149 -21.55 -0.03 3.73
C ASP A 149 -20.10 -0.27 4.11
N VAL A 150 -19.66 -1.52 3.95
CA VAL A 150 -18.25 -1.88 4.06
C VAL A 150 -17.76 -2.42 2.73
N VAL A 151 -16.74 -1.79 2.16
CA VAL A 151 -16.03 -2.25 0.98
C VAL A 151 -14.80 -3.05 1.42
N LEU A 152 -14.62 -4.22 0.82
CA LEU A 152 -13.45 -5.07 0.97
C LEU A 152 -12.67 -4.97 -0.33
N PHE A 153 -11.54 -4.30 -0.30
CA PHE A 153 -10.81 -3.97 -1.51
C PHE A 153 -9.43 -4.63 -1.52
N ALA A 154 -9.32 -5.75 -2.21
CA ALA A 154 -8.05 -6.40 -2.51
C ALA A 154 -7.39 -5.68 -3.70
N VAL A 155 -6.29 -4.99 -3.43
CA VAL A 155 -5.62 -4.08 -4.38
C VAL A 155 -4.29 -4.66 -4.85
N PRO A 156 -3.90 -4.47 -6.14
CA PRO A 156 -2.67 -5.02 -6.67
C PRO A 156 -1.47 -4.07 -6.48
N ALA A 157 -0.27 -4.61 -6.65
CA ALA A 157 0.95 -3.93 -7.05
C ALA A 157 1.38 -2.73 -6.18
N GLU A 158 1.36 -2.91 -4.85
CA GLU A 158 1.87 -1.90 -3.92
C GLU A 158 3.39 -1.76 -4.05
N GLU A 159 4.12 -2.86 -4.17
CA GLU A 159 5.57 -2.87 -4.28
C GLU A 159 6.04 -2.30 -5.63
N MET A 160 6.66 -1.13 -5.65
CA MET A 160 7.12 -0.46 -6.87
C MET A 160 8.42 -1.08 -7.40
N ILE A 161 8.34 -2.32 -7.86
CA ILE A 161 9.43 -3.10 -8.45
C ILE A 161 9.14 -3.46 -9.90
N GLU A 162 10.06 -4.11 -10.59
CA GLU A 162 9.94 -4.52 -12.02
C GLU A 162 9.55 -3.35 -12.95
N ILE A 163 10.24 -2.22 -12.83
CA ILE A 163 9.92 -0.95 -13.53
C ILE A 163 9.79 -1.15 -15.05
N ASP A 164 10.68 -1.94 -15.66
CA ASP A 164 10.62 -2.23 -17.11
C ASP A 164 9.35 -2.97 -17.52
N TYR A 165 8.89 -3.95 -16.70
CA TYR A 165 7.65 -4.66 -16.94
C TYR A 165 6.44 -3.73 -16.84
N ARG A 166 6.39 -2.91 -15.79
CA ARG A 166 5.30 -1.95 -15.59
C ARG A 166 5.28 -0.88 -16.66
N ASN A 167 6.45 -0.42 -17.11
CA ASN A 167 6.54 0.52 -18.22
C ASN A 167 6.01 -0.07 -19.53
N LYS A 168 6.29 -1.35 -19.83
CA LYS A 168 5.69 -2.06 -20.97
C LYS A 168 4.16 -2.13 -20.90
N LEU A 169 3.58 -2.33 -19.70
CA LEU A 169 2.13 -2.29 -19.52
C LEU A 169 1.55 -0.90 -19.81
N ARG A 170 2.27 0.16 -19.45
CA ARG A 170 1.89 1.56 -19.78
C ARG A 170 1.97 1.81 -21.28
N GLU A 171 3.05 1.42 -21.92
CA GLU A 171 3.23 1.56 -23.39
C GLU A 171 2.15 0.80 -24.19
N GLN A 172 1.66 -0.32 -23.63
CA GLN A 172 0.54 -1.09 -24.19
C GLN A 172 -0.85 -0.46 -23.88
N GLY A 173 -0.90 0.65 -23.15
CA GLY A 173 -2.14 1.31 -22.73
C GLY A 173 -2.96 0.53 -21.70
N LYS A 174 -2.38 -0.48 -21.04
CA LYS A 174 -3.05 -1.26 -20.00
C LYS A 174 -3.10 -0.56 -18.66
N LEU A 175 -2.11 0.29 -18.38
CA LEU A 175 -1.99 1.10 -17.17
C LEU A 175 -1.59 2.53 -17.55
N LYS A 176 -2.00 3.50 -16.74
CA LYS A 176 -1.46 4.87 -16.77
C LYS A 176 -0.35 5.04 -15.73
N TYR A 177 -0.56 4.51 -14.52
CA TYR A 177 0.37 4.60 -13.40
C TYR A 177 0.94 3.23 -13.03
N MET A 178 2.09 3.24 -12.35
CA MET A 178 2.84 2.02 -12.01
C MET A 178 2.48 1.46 -10.63
N GLY A 179 1.92 2.25 -9.73
CA GLY A 179 1.41 1.82 -8.43
C GLY A 179 -0.04 1.39 -8.51
N GLY A 180 -0.40 0.36 -7.74
CA GLY A 180 -1.76 -0.20 -7.77
C GLY A 180 -2.83 0.82 -7.39
N LYS A 181 -2.71 1.45 -6.21
CA LYS A 181 -3.70 2.42 -5.73
C LYS A 181 -3.72 3.70 -6.58
N GLN A 182 -2.58 4.11 -7.15
CA GLN A 182 -2.54 5.21 -8.12
C GLN A 182 -3.41 4.91 -9.35
N GLN A 183 -3.27 3.72 -9.91
CA GLN A 183 -4.07 3.27 -11.06
C GLN A 183 -5.55 3.15 -10.68
N LEU A 184 -5.87 2.63 -9.50
CA LEU A 184 -7.23 2.50 -8.99
C LEU A 184 -7.91 3.86 -8.78
N ILE A 185 -7.19 4.87 -8.26
CA ILE A 185 -7.68 6.25 -8.15
C ILE A 185 -7.99 6.80 -9.54
N TYR A 186 -7.10 6.60 -10.50
CA TYR A 186 -7.30 7.03 -11.88
C TYR A 186 -8.54 6.39 -12.51
N GLU A 187 -8.74 5.09 -12.33
CA GLU A 187 -9.90 4.32 -12.81
C GLU A 187 -11.22 4.70 -12.12
N GLY A 188 -11.18 5.44 -11.01
CA GLY A 188 -12.36 5.78 -10.21
C GLY A 188 -12.82 4.68 -9.25
N ALA A 189 -11.95 3.71 -8.98
CA ALA A 189 -12.30 2.58 -8.11
C ALA A 189 -12.47 2.98 -6.63
N PHE A 190 -12.01 4.17 -6.24
CA PHE A 190 -12.21 4.77 -4.92
C PHE A 190 -13.33 5.81 -4.86
N ASP A 191 -13.99 6.17 -5.98
CA ASP A 191 -14.95 7.28 -6.05
C ASP A 191 -16.24 7.05 -5.24
N ASP A 192 -16.56 5.82 -4.86
CA ASP A 192 -17.69 5.41 -4.04
C ASP A 192 -17.33 5.01 -2.60
N ILE A 193 -16.16 5.46 -2.13
CA ILE A 193 -15.62 5.21 -0.79
C ILE A 193 -15.42 6.54 -0.08
N ASP A 194 -15.91 6.65 1.16
CA ASP A 194 -15.80 7.88 1.96
C ASP A 194 -14.56 7.89 2.86
N MET A 195 -14.10 6.72 3.31
CA MET A 195 -12.92 6.55 4.17
C MET A 195 -12.33 5.15 4.04
N ALA A 196 -11.03 5.01 4.31
CA ALA A 196 -10.34 3.74 4.13
C ALA A 196 -9.46 3.36 5.32
N MET A 197 -9.29 2.07 5.53
CA MET A 197 -8.47 1.47 6.58
C MET A 197 -7.60 0.37 5.97
N GLN A 198 -6.34 0.35 6.34
CA GLN A 198 -5.40 -0.70 6.02
C GLN A 198 -4.44 -0.86 7.20
N MET A 199 -3.88 -2.02 7.44
CA MET A 199 -2.83 -2.24 8.43
C MET A 199 -1.54 -2.67 7.74
N HIS A 200 -0.40 -2.49 8.40
CA HIS A 200 0.85 -3.08 7.96
C HIS A 200 1.56 -3.79 9.12
N VAL A 201 2.33 -4.81 8.80
CA VAL A 201 3.12 -5.54 9.81
C VAL A 201 4.46 -4.84 10.05
N GLU A 202 4.98 -4.96 11.27
CA GLU A 202 6.36 -4.59 11.61
C GLU A 202 6.98 -5.63 12.55
N THR A 203 8.31 -5.56 12.73
CA THR A 203 9.01 -6.43 13.67
C THR A 203 8.51 -6.20 15.08
N ALA A 204 8.06 -7.28 15.74
CA ALA A 204 7.57 -7.23 17.11
C ALA A 204 8.70 -6.84 18.08
N LYS A 205 8.45 -5.84 18.93
CA LYS A 205 9.37 -5.38 19.97
C LYS A 205 9.11 -6.10 21.29
N THR A 206 7.91 -6.68 21.43
CA THR A 206 7.50 -7.46 22.60
C THR A 206 6.95 -8.82 22.17
N PRO A 207 7.03 -9.85 23.04
CA PRO A 207 6.42 -11.16 22.74
C PRO A 207 4.88 -11.12 22.59
N ALA A 208 4.23 -10.09 23.12
CA ALA A 208 2.79 -9.89 23.02
C ALA A 208 2.36 -9.22 21.71
N GLY A 209 3.33 -8.70 20.94
CA GLY A 209 3.08 -7.80 19.82
C GLY A 209 2.61 -6.42 20.29
N GLU A 210 2.56 -5.49 19.39
CA GLU A 210 2.15 -4.10 19.64
C GLU A 210 1.46 -3.47 18.45
N MET A 211 0.86 -2.29 18.66
CA MET A 211 0.21 -1.53 17.60
C MET A 211 0.61 -0.05 17.65
N GLY A 212 1.30 0.41 16.61
CA GLY A 212 1.67 1.80 16.39
C GLY A 212 0.60 2.50 15.56
N LEU A 213 0.03 3.58 16.08
CA LEU A 213 -1.06 4.33 15.47
C LEU A 213 -0.60 5.70 14.99
N GLY A 214 -1.14 6.18 13.87
CA GLY A 214 -0.91 7.53 13.39
C GLY A 214 0.51 7.79 12.87
N SER A 215 1.24 6.76 12.46
CA SER A 215 2.54 6.91 11.79
C SER A 215 2.37 7.67 10.48
N THR A 216 3.26 8.63 10.22
CA THR A 216 3.39 9.24 8.88
C THR A 216 4.53 8.58 8.12
N SER A 217 4.56 8.73 6.79
CA SER A 217 5.65 8.18 5.99
C SER A 217 6.14 9.14 4.92
N ASN A 218 7.33 8.87 4.37
CA ASN A 218 7.78 9.54 3.15
C ASN A 218 6.92 9.12 1.94
N GLY A 219 6.79 10.06 1.01
CA GLY A 219 6.49 9.74 -0.38
C GLY A 219 7.77 9.68 -1.21
N PHE A 220 7.64 9.37 -2.51
CA PHE A 220 8.80 9.34 -3.40
C PHE A 220 8.47 9.58 -4.87
N VAL A 221 9.52 9.93 -5.63
CA VAL A 221 9.56 9.87 -7.09
C VAL A 221 10.61 8.84 -7.48
N SER A 222 10.25 7.90 -8.35
CA SER A 222 11.19 6.96 -8.96
C SER A 222 11.83 7.59 -10.19
N LYS A 223 13.05 7.20 -10.51
CA LYS A 223 13.82 7.76 -11.63
C LYS A 223 14.50 6.67 -12.43
N LEU A 224 14.39 6.80 -13.75
CA LEU A 224 15.28 6.13 -14.69
C LEU A 224 16.15 7.20 -15.35
N ILE A 225 17.47 7.04 -15.19
CA ILE A 225 18.46 8.03 -15.64
C ILE A 225 19.39 7.34 -16.63
N GLU A 226 19.46 7.86 -17.84
CA GLU A 226 20.31 7.34 -18.89
C GLU A 226 21.38 8.37 -19.27
N TYR A 227 22.64 7.93 -19.29
CA TYR A 227 23.75 8.73 -19.79
C TYR A 227 24.24 8.14 -21.11
N HIS A 228 24.25 8.96 -22.13
CA HIS A 228 24.69 8.62 -23.48
C HIS A 228 26.00 9.36 -23.78
N GLY A 229 27.05 8.61 -24.03
CA GLY A 229 28.37 9.09 -24.38
C GLY A 229 28.80 8.66 -25.78
N LYS A 230 30.09 8.37 -25.95
CA LYS A 230 30.68 7.91 -27.19
C LYS A 230 31.73 6.86 -26.92
N VAL A 231 31.61 5.69 -27.55
CA VAL A 231 32.58 4.60 -27.42
C VAL A 231 33.92 4.98 -28.08
N ALA A 232 35.04 4.57 -27.46
CA ALA A 232 36.38 4.62 -28.03
C ALA A 232 37.23 3.54 -27.38
N HIS A 233 38.39 3.23 -27.99
CA HIS A 233 39.39 2.34 -27.37
C HIS A 233 40.00 3.01 -26.15
N ALA A 234 39.77 2.46 -24.94
CA ALA A 234 40.13 3.13 -23.69
C ALA A 234 41.59 3.45 -23.50
N ALA A 235 42.52 2.65 -24.08
CA ALA A 235 43.98 2.86 -23.99
C ALA A 235 44.54 3.60 -25.22
N GLN A 236 44.06 3.30 -26.42
CA GLN A 236 44.65 3.82 -27.65
C GLN A 236 44.10 5.19 -28.07
N ALA A 237 42.83 5.42 -27.92
CA ALA A 237 42.17 6.63 -28.37
C ALA A 237 41.07 7.15 -27.37
N PRO A 238 41.38 7.25 -26.05
CA PRO A 238 40.41 7.71 -25.05
C PRO A 238 39.88 9.14 -25.33
N HIS A 239 40.68 9.96 -26.03
CA HIS A 239 40.35 11.34 -26.41
C HIS A 239 39.23 11.44 -27.47
N GLU A 240 38.91 10.37 -28.15
CA GLU A 240 37.79 10.30 -29.10
C GLU A 240 36.47 9.90 -28.46
N GLY A 241 36.53 9.40 -27.21
CA GLY A 241 35.39 8.93 -26.46
C GLY A 241 34.72 9.99 -25.55
N ILE A 242 33.51 9.72 -25.16
CA ILE A 242 32.80 10.43 -24.09
C ILE A 242 32.34 9.39 -23.09
N ASN A 243 32.85 9.47 -21.85
CA ASN A 243 32.64 8.43 -20.84
C ASN A 243 31.33 8.64 -20.08
N ALA A 244 30.30 7.87 -20.43
CA ALA A 244 28.99 7.89 -19.78
C ALA A 244 29.03 7.45 -18.31
N LEU A 245 29.98 6.56 -17.92
CA LEU A 245 30.14 6.14 -16.53
C LEU A 245 30.67 7.29 -15.65
N ASN A 246 31.63 8.05 -16.16
CA ASN A 246 32.13 9.22 -15.45
C ASN A 246 31.03 10.28 -15.30
N ALA A 247 30.19 10.47 -16.33
CA ALA A 247 29.02 11.35 -16.27
C ALA A 247 28.07 10.94 -15.13
N ALA A 248 27.73 9.67 -15.05
CA ALA A 248 26.86 9.12 -14.00
C ALA A 248 27.44 9.29 -12.59
N LEU A 249 28.74 8.97 -12.42
CA LEU A 249 29.43 9.14 -11.15
C LEU A 249 29.47 10.61 -10.71
N MET A 250 29.76 11.55 -11.63
CA MET A 250 29.73 12.98 -11.33
C MET A 250 28.34 13.47 -10.98
N GLY A 251 27.30 13.01 -11.68
CA GLY A 251 25.92 13.33 -11.37
C GLY A 251 25.51 12.87 -9.95
N VAL A 252 25.83 11.62 -9.58
CA VAL A 252 25.58 11.10 -8.23
C VAL A 252 26.37 11.86 -7.17
N MET A 253 27.66 12.19 -7.44
CA MET A 253 28.45 13.03 -6.55
C MET A 253 27.88 14.44 -6.42
N GLY A 254 27.36 15.01 -7.50
CA GLY A 254 26.66 16.30 -7.49
C GLY A 254 25.45 16.28 -6.55
N VAL A 255 24.63 15.20 -6.57
CA VAL A 255 23.52 15.03 -5.62
C VAL A 255 24.03 14.90 -4.19
N ASN A 256 25.10 14.14 -3.94
CA ASN A 256 25.70 14.02 -2.62
C ASN A 256 26.20 15.36 -2.09
N SER A 257 26.75 16.22 -2.95
CA SER A 257 27.26 17.55 -2.57
C SER A 257 26.19 18.54 -2.14
N ILE A 258 24.93 18.34 -2.53
CA ILE A 258 23.81 19.18 -2.09
C ILE A 258 23.02 18.56 -0.91
N ARG A 259 23.40 17.37 -0.44
CA ARG A 259 22.63 16.62 0.57
C ARG A 259 22.41 17.39 1.85
N GLU A 260 23.42 18.07 2.38
CA GLU A 260 23.33 18.86 3.62
C GLU A 260 22.49 20.14 3.49
N THR A 261 22.08 20.49 2.27
CA THR A 261 21.27 21.69 2.02
C THR A 261 19.75 21.40 2.02
N PHE A 262 19.33 20.17 2.25
CA PHE A 262 17.94 19.79 2.50
C PHE A 262 17.63 19.94 3.98
N LYS A 263 16.38 20.32 4.31
CA LYS A 263 15.92 20.40 5.71
C LYS A 263 15.86 19.00 6.30
N GLU A 264 16.35 18.81 7.50
CA GLU A 264 16.28 17.53 8.21
C GLU A 264 14.82 17.10 8.46
N SER A 265 13.93 18.05 8.73
CA SER A 265 12.49 17.84 8.89
C SER A 265 11.78 17.27 7.65
N ASP A 266 12.40 17.40 6.47
CA ASP A 266 11.86 16.86 5.24
C ASP A 266 12.20 15.38 5.06
N TYR A 267 13.04 14.80 5.90
CA TYR A 267 13.49 13.40 5.83
C TYR A 267 13.95 13.00 4.43
N PHE A 268 14.63 13.93 3.74
CA PHE A 268 15.05 13.74 2.35
C PHE A 268 15.99 12.55 2.18
N ARG A 269 15.74 11.71 1.16
CA ARG A 269 16.58 10.57 0.76
C ARG A 269 16.77 10.52 -0.74
N PHE A 270 17.99 10.18 -1.16
CA PHE A 270 18.35 9.81 -2.53
C PHE A 270 19.25 8.59 -2.47
N HIS A 271 18.87 7.51 -3.13
CA HIS A 271 19.62 6.26 -3.15
C HIS A 271 19.59 5.63 -4.54
N PRO A 272 20.69 5.75 -5.31
CA PRO A 272 20.81 5.22 -6.65
C PRO A 272 21.41 3.81 -6.68
N ILE A 273 21.08 3.06 -7.74
CA ILE A 273 21.83 1.89 -8.21
C ILE A 273 22.22 2.09 -9.67
N ILE A 274 23.37 1.54 -10.09
CA ILE A 274 23.80 1.51 -11.49
C ILE A 274 23.42 0.15 -12.06
N ASN A 275 22.41 0.09 -12.93
CA ASN A 275 21.93 -1.15 -13.54
C ASN A 275 22.83 -1.59 -14.68
N GLN A 276 23.37 -0.61 -15.44
CA GLN A 276 24.34 -0.85 -16.51
C GLN A 276 25.44 0.21 -16.46
N GLY A 277 26.69 -0.21 -16.31
CA GLY A 277 27.84 0.66 -16.13
C GLY A 277 28.91 0.54 -17.22
N GLY A 278 28.61 -0.09 -18.36
CA GLY A 278 29.52 -0.40 -19.45
C GLY A 278 29.61 -1.91 -19.70
N THR A 279 30.32 -2.32 -20.76
CA THR A 279 30.41 -3.72 -21.21
C THR A 279 31.81 -4.31 -21.16
N LEU A 280 32.84 -3.53 -21.50
CA LEU A 280 34.23 -3.98 -21.60
C LEU A 280 35.17 -2.95 -21.00
N VAL A 281 36.20 -3.42 -20.26
CA VAL A 281 37.19 -2.54 -19.61
C VAL A 281 38.02 -1.77 -20.63
N ASN A 282 38.27 -2.32 -21.81
CA ASN A 282 39.06 -1.71 -22.87
C ASN A 282 38.28 -0.77 -23.80
N CYS A 283 36.99 -0.53 -23.48
CA CYS A 283 36.17 0.43 -24.19
C CYS A 283 35.73 1.55 -23.23
N VAL A 284 35.73 2.79 -23.72
CA VAL A 284 35.05 3.90 -23.03
C VAL A 284 33.55 3.63 -22.99
N PRO A 285 32.90 3.56 -21.83
CA PRO A 285 31.46 3.32 -21.74
C PRO A 285 30.69 4.45 -22.43
N ASP A 286 29.84 4.08 -23.40
CA ASP A 286 29.00 5.00 -24.17
C ASP A 286 27.53 5.02 -23.71
N TYR A 287 27.13 4.06 -22.86
CA TYR A 287 25.82 4.01 -22.26
C TYR A 287 25.88 3.54 -20.81
N VAL A 288 25.20 4.29 -19.94
CA VAL A 288 25.03 3.94 -18.51
C VAL A 288 23.60 4.21 -18.10
N GLN A 289 23.01 3.25 -17.36
CA GLN A 289 21.68 3.37 -16.79
C GLN A 289 21.76 3.34 -15.26
N VAL A 290 21.08 4.30 -14.64
CA VAL A 290 20.95 4.44 -13.18
C VAL A 290 19.46 4.48 -12.82
N GLU A 291 19.07 3.70 -11.81
CA GLU A 291 17.77 3.82 -11.14
C GLU A 291 17.94 4.49 -9.78
N SER A 292 16.93 5.24 -9.35
CA SER A 292 16.97 5.91 -8.05
C SER A 292 15.58 6.29 -7.57
N TYR A 293 15.46 6.50 -6.24
CA TYR A 293 14.31 7.17 -5.63
C TYR A 293 14.75 8.50 -4.98
N VAL A 294 13.88 9.51 -5.15
CA VAL A 294 13.89 10.73 -4.35
C VAL A 294 12.73 10.65 -3.38
N ARG A 295 13.01 10.63 -2.08
CA ARG A 295 12.00 10.51 -1.02
C ARG A 295 11.99 11.76 -0.12
N ALA A 296 10.81 12.17 0.33
CA ALA A 296 10.64 13.20 1.35
C ALA A 296 9.29 13.08 2.08
N SER A 297 9.16 13.78 3.22
CA SER A 297 8.01 13.71 4.11
C SER A 297 6.78 14.51 3.66
N ASN A 298 6.90 15.34 2.65
CA ASN A 298 5.80 16.16 2.13
C ASN A 298 5.95 16.42 0.63
N ILE A 299 4.84 16.71 -0.04
CA ILE A 299 4.78 16.87 -1.50
C ILE A 299 5.72 17.98 -1.99
N GLN A 300 5.77 19.12 -1.30
CA GLN A 300 6.62 20.24 -1.70
C GLN A 300 8.11 19.88 -1.65
N ALA A 301 8.54 19.19 -0.58
CA ALA A 301 9.92 18.72 -0.45
C ALA A 301 10.28 17.64 -1.50
N ILE A 302 9.30 16.79 -1.90
CA ILE A 302 9.49 15.84 -3.00
C ILE A 302 9.74 16.58 -4.31
N VAL A 303 8.89 17.54 -4.69
CA VAL A 303 8.98 18.30 -5.93
C VAL A 303 10.27 19.12 -5.99
N ASP A 304 10.55 19.93 -4.95
CA ASP A 304 11.75 20.75 -4.87
C ASP A 304 13.03 19.91 -4.87
N GLY A 305 13.02 18.82 -4.09
CA GLY A 305 14.12 17.85 -4.02
C GLY A 305 14.37 17.19 -5.37
N ASN A 306 13.29 16.79 -6.06
CA ASN A 306 13.35 16.21 -7.41
C ASN A 306 14.02 17.14 -8.41
N HIS A 307 13.62 18.41 -8.46
CA HIS A 307 14.21 19.42 -9.36
C HIS A 307 15.72 19.61 -9.07
N ARG A 308 16.10 19.66 -7.80
CA ARG A 308 17.51 19.84 -7.40
C ARG A 308 18.36 18.62 -7.77
N VAL A 309 17.82 17.42 -7.57
CA VAL A 309 18.46 16.15 -7.98
C VAL A 309 18.58 16.10 -9.50
N ASN A 310 17.54 16.42 -10.26
CA ASN A 310 17.58 16.42 -11.72
C ASN A 310 18.66 17.37 -12.26
N ARG A 311 18.77 18.56 -11.66
CA ARG A 311 19.82 19.54 -12.05
C ARG A 311 21.22 18.99 -11.79
N ALA A 312 21.45 18.36 -10.65
CA ALA A 312 22.76 17.78 -10.29
C ALA A 312 23.13 16.62 -11.22
N LEU A 313 22.17 15.73 -11.52
CA LEU A 313 22.37 14.62 -12.45
C LEU A 313 22.71 15.08 -13.86
N LYS A 314 21.97 16.08 -14.40
CA LYS A 314 22.25 16.69 -15.72
C LYS A 314 23.63 17.34 -15.77
N ALA A 315 24.03 18.05 -14.70
CA ALA A 315 25.33 18.67 -14.61
C ALA A 315 26.49 17.65 -14.71
N GLY A 316 26.31 16.42 -14.23
CA GLY A 316 27.27 15.33 -14.40
C GLY A 316 27.47 14.93 -15.87
N GLY A 317 26.41 14.91 -16.67
CA GLY A 317 26.48 14.72 -18.11
C GLY A 317 27.22 15.89 -18.80
N ASP A 318 26.78 17.11 -18.52
CA ASP A 318 27.35 18.34 -19.10
C ASP A 318 28.85 18.45 -18.83
N ALA A 319 29.31 18.05 -17.65
CA ALA A 319 30.71 18.15 -17.24
C ALA A 319 31.68 17.34 -18.12
N VAL A 320 31.22 16.26 -18.77
CA VAL A 320 32.06 15.37 -19.62
C VAL A 320 31.56 15.33 -21.07
N GLY A 321 30.53 16.12 -21.42
CA GLY A 321 29.95 16.17 -22.76
C GLY A 321 29.02 15.00 -23.09
N ALA A 322 28.52 14.26 -22.10
CA ALA A 322 27.54 13.22 -22.26
C ALA A 322 26.11 13.77 -22.19
N THR A 323 25.17 13.17 -22.93
CA THR A 323 23.76 13.50 -22.82
C THR A 323 23.14 12.75 -21.62
N CYS A 324 22.45 13.49 -20.73
CA CYS A 324 21.71 12.90 -19.61
C CYS A 324 20.20 12.98 -19.89
N VAL A 325 19.53 11.83 -19.96
CA VAL A 325 18.07 11.72 -20.10
C VAL A 325 17.50 11.20 -18.77
N ILE A 326 16.55 11.93 -18.20
CA ILE A 326 15.89 11.57 -16.94
C ILE A 326 14.41 11.37 -17.21
N LYS A 327 13.91 10.19 -16.83
CA LYS A 327 12.48 9.86 -16.78
C LYS A 327 12.05 9.83 -15.32
N ASP A 328 11.27 10.81 -14.91
CA ASP A 328 10.63 10.83 -13.60
C ASP A 328 9.34 10.00 -13.66
N LEU A 329 9.22 9.07 -12.75
CA LEU A 329 8.09 8.16 -12.64
C LEU A 329 7.40 8.46 -11.30
N PRO A 330 6.14 8.94 -11.30
CA PRO A 330 5.43 9.21 -10.07
C PRO A 330 5.42 7.99 -9.16
N GLY A 331 6.01 8.14 -7.98
CA GLY A 331 5.92 7.22 -6.87
C GLY A 331 4.76 7.61 -5.95
N TYR A 332 4.82 7.24 -4.69
CA TYR A 332 3.73 7.43 -3.73
C TYR A 332 3.80 8.77 -3.03
N LEU A 333 2.64 9.31 -2.66
CA LEU A 333 2.55 10.50 -1.82
C LEU A 333 2.82 10.14 -0.36
N PRO A 334 3.27 11.11 0.47
CA PRO A 334 3.48 10.88 1.90
C PRO A 334 2.19 10.50 2.62
N MET A 335 2.27 9.52 3.52
CA MET A 335 1.12 9.05 4.30
C MET A 335 0.62 10.09 5.29
N ARG A 336 -0.68 10.33 5.31
CA ARG A 336 -1.41 11.11 6.29
C ARG A 336 -2.43 10.21 6.98
N ASN A 337 -2.44 10.21 8.31
CA ASN A 337 -3.44 9.48 9.08
C ASN A 337 -4.49 10.43 9.62
N ASP A 338 -5.76 10.04 9.58
CA ASP A 338 -6.83 10.79 10.21
C ASP A 338 -6.80 10.62 11.75
N GLU A 339 -6.78 11.73 12.47
CA GLU A 339 -6.63 11.72 13.93
C GLU A 339 -7.87 11.17 14.65
N ARG A 340 -9.07 11.44 14.13
CA ARG A 340 -10.33 11.00 14.74
C ARG A 340 -10.52 9.50 14.56
N MET A 341 -10.27 8.97 13.37
CA MET A 341 -10.26 7.54 13.13
C MET A 341 -9.18 6.83 13.97
N ASN A 342 -7.99 7.42 14.13
CA ASN A 342 -6.94 6.88 15.00
C ASN A 342 -7.33 6.90 16.48
N ALA A 343 -8.08 7.91 16.95
CA ALA A 343 -8.60 7.94 18.32
C ALA A 343 -9.57 6.77 18.57
N LEU A 344 -10.52 6.53 17.65
CA LEU A 344 -11.42 5.38 17.72
C LEU A 344 -10.65 4.05 17.69
N LEU A 345 -9.64 3.92 16.82
CA LEU A 345 -8.83 2.70 16.75
C LEU A 345 -8.05 2.49 18.05
N ARG A 346 -7.54 3.55 18.69
CA ARG A 346 -6.86 3.48 19.99
C ARG A 346 -7.77 2.97 21.09
N GLU A 347 -9.00 3.52 21.18
CA GLU A 347 -9.99 3.08 22.14
C GLU A 347 -10.32 1.58 21.99
N ASN A 348 -10.40 1.09 20.76
CA ASN A 348 -10.66 -0.31 20.46
C ASN A 348 -9.43 -1.23 20.63
N SER A 349 -8.23 -0.71 20.42
CA SER A 349 -7.00 -1.50 20.53
C SER A 349 -6.55 -1.71 21.98
N ASN A 350 -6.73 -0.70 22.85
CA ASN A 350 -6.29 -0.75 24.24
C ASN A 350 -6.82 -1.97 25.02
N PRO A 351 -8.12 -2.32 25.00
CA PRO A 351 -8.62 -3.47 25.73
C PRO A 351 -8.18 -4.83 25.13
N ILE A 352 -7.81 -4.86 23.84
CA ILE A 352 -7.43 -6.10 23.12
C ILE A 352 -5.93 -6.37 23.24
N CYS A 353 -5.12 -5.35 22.99
CA CYS A 353 -3.65 -5.47 22.97
C CYS A 353 -3.01 -5.16 24.33
N GLY A 354 -3.73 -4.48 25.21
CA GLY A 354 -3.21 -3.85 26.43
C GLY A 354 -2.66 -2.45 26.14
N GLU A 355 -3.00 -1.49 26.99
CA GLU A 355 -2.65 -0.06 26.80
C GLU A 355 -1.14 0.17 26.60
N ALA A 356 -0.29 -0.59 27.30
CA ALA A 356 1.17 -0.52 27.20
C ALA A 356 1.71 -0.95 25.81
N ASN A 357 0.94 -1.67 25.04
CA ASN A 357 1.30 -2.17 23.72
C ASN A 357 0.68 -1.35 22.58
N VAL A 358 -0.05 -0.27 22.89
CA VAL A 358 -0.62 0.65 21.89
C VAL A 358 0.04 2.02 22.04
N TYR A 359 0.79 2.43 21.02
CA TYR A 359 1.61 3.63 21.10
C TYR A 359 1.37 4.58 19.92
N GLN A 360 1.83 5.83 20.06
CA GLN A 360 1.87 6.77 18.93
C GLN A 360 3.04 6.39 18.01
N GLY A 361 2.74 6.04 16.77
CA GLY A 361 3.74 5.68 15.78
C GLY A 361 4.59 6.88 15.36
N PRO A 362 5.89 6.67 15.07
CA PRO A 362 6.78 7.72 14.58
C PRO A 362 6.56 8.02 13.10
N HIS A 363 7.23 9.05 12.59
CA HIS A 363 7.46 9.19 11.17
C HIS A 363 8.42 8.09 10.67
N ILE A 364 8.06 7.39 9.60
CA ILE A 364 8.90 6.37 8.95
C ILE A 364 9.38 6.88 7.59
N THR A 365 10.60 6.52 7.21
CA THR A 365 11.18 6.95 5.92
C THR A 365 10.87 5.98 4.77
N ALA A 366 10.14 4.90 5.05
CA ALA A 366 9.51 4.04 4.04
C ALA A 366 8.32 4.76 3.36
N SER A 367 7.67 4.10 2.42
CA SER A 367 6.52 4.65 1.71
C SER A 367 5.47 3.56 1.51
N THR A 368 4.21 3.95 1.36
CA THR A 368 3.09 3.09 0.98
C THR A 368 2.16 3.87 0.06
N ASP A 369 1.54 3.22 -0.91
CA ASP A 369 0.58 3.86 -1.80
C ASP A 369 -0.79 4.16 -1.14
N MET A 370 -0.99 3.75 0.15
CA MET A 370 -2.05 4.32 0.98
C MET A 370 -1.85 5.82 1.24
N GLY A 371 -0.61 6.32 1.11
CA GLY A 371 -0.32 7.75 1.09
C GLY A 371 -1.15 8.49 0.05
N ASP A 372 -1.24 7.97 -1.17
CA ASP A 372 -2.03 8.55 -2.26
C ASP A 372 -3.52 8.67 -1.88
N VAL A 373 -4.11 7.60 -1.36
CA VAL A 373 -5.50 7.57 -0.89
C VAL A 373 -5.73 8.58 0.25
N SER A 374 -4.77 8.72 1.17
CA SER A 374 -4.86 9.59 2.35
C SER A 374 -4.91 11.08 2.05
N HIS A 375 -4.58 11.49 0.82
CA HIS A 375 -4.73 12.87 0.36
C HIS A 375 -6.14 13.17 -0.16
N LEU A 376 -6.93 12.14 -0.46
CA LEU A 376 -8.26 12.25 -1.05
C LEU A 376 -9.39 12.05 -0.01
N MET A 377 -9.19 11.16 0.96
CA MET A 377 -10.16 10.79 1.99
C MET A 377 -9.51 10.48 3.33
N PRO A 378 -10.29 10.44 4.44
CA PRO A 378 -9.77 10.01 5.75
C PRO A 378 -9.25 8.57 5.67
N VAL A 379 -8.04 8.36 6.19
CA VAL A 379 -7.37 7.04 6.18
C VAL A 379 -6.71 6.77 7.52
N ILE A 380 -6.73 5.52 7.97
CA ILE A 380 -5.81 5.01 9.00
C ILE A 380 -4.99 3.84 8.50
N HIS A 381 -3.74 3.80 8.97
CA HIS A 381 -2.78 2.78 8.59
C HIS A 381 -1.88 2.42 9.79
N PRO A 382 -2.41 1.61 10.76
CA PRO A 382 -1.62 1.17 11.89
C PRO A 382 -0.49 0.22 11.48
N TRP A 383 0.64 0.31 12.21
CA TRP A 383 1.75 -0.62 12.13
C TRP A 383 1.67 -1.63 13.27
N VAL A 384 1.72 -2.91 12.95
CA VAL A 384 1.44 -3.99 13.88
C VAL A 384 2.67 -4.87 14.08
N GLY A 385 3.24 -4.83 15.27
CA GLY A 385 4.38 -5.65 15.68
C GLY A 385 3.99 -7.11 15.85
N CYS A 386 4.14 -7.91 14.78
CA CYS A 386 3.72 -9.32 14.78
C CYS A 386 4.67 -10.26 14.02
N ILE A 387 5.80 -9.74 13.52
CA ILE A 387 6.79 -10.54 12.80
C ILE A 387 8.12 -10.60 13.54
N SER A 388 8.93 -11.61 13.27
CA SER A 388 10.36 -11.68 13.54
C SER A 388 11.14 -11.45 12.24
N GLY A 389 12.44 -11.18 12.35
CA GLY A 389 13.24 -10.72 11.22
C GLY A 389 12.90 -9.28 10.82
N VAL A 390 13.22 -8.92 9.59
CA VAL A 390 12.89 -7.61 9.02
C VAL A 390 12.10 -7.79 7.73
N LEU A 391 11.32 -6.78 7.37
CA LEU A 391 10.60 -6.75 6.10
C LEU A 391 11.57 -6.93 4.92
N HIS A 392 11.11 -7.59 3.86
CA HIS A 392 11.87 -7.84 2.62
C HIS A 392 13.15 -8.69 2.82
N SER A 393 13.20 -9.52 3.87
CA SER A 393 14.36 -10.37 4.16
C SER A 393 14.01 -11.86 4.20
N ALA A 394 15.06 -12.68 4.13
CA ALA A 394 14.93 -14.14 4.26
C ALA A 394 14.51 -14.59 5.66
N GLU A 395 14.72 -13.75 6.67
CA GLU A 395 14.43 -14.00 8.08
C GLU A 395 13.01 -13.57 8.48
N TYR A 396 12.23 -13.05 7.55
CA TYR A 396 10.84 -12.67 7.80
C TYR A 396 9.99 -13.87 8.18
N GLU A 397 9.29 -13.78 9.32
CA GLU A 397 8.37 -14.81 9.79
C GLU A 397 7.26 -14.18 10.64
N ILE A 398 6.03 -14.71 10.58
CA ILE A 398 4.95 -14.31 11.48
C ILE A 398 5.20 -14.93 12.86
N SER A 399 5.64 -14.13 13.82
CA SER A 399 6.00 -14.57 15.16
C SER A 399 4.88 -14.44 16.20
N VAL A 400 3.89 -13.55 15.97
CA VAL A 400 2.74 -13.35 16.88
C VAL A 400 1.42 -13.48 16.09
N PRO A 401 1.03 -14.72 15.70
CA PRO A 401 -0.11 -14.95 14.80
C PRO A 401 -1.47 -14.45 15.34
N ASP A 402 -1.64 -14.44 16.66
CA ASP A 402 -2.87 -13.95 17.29
C ASP A 402 -3.04 -12.44 17.09
N VAL A 403 -1.95 -11.68 17.18
CA VAL A 403 -1.95 -10.24 16.87
C VAL A 403 -2.11 -10.03 15.37
N ALA A 404 -1.36 -10.78 14.54
CA ALA A 404 -1.38 -10.65 13.10
C ALA A 404 -2.77 -10.85 12.48
N TYR A 405 -3.52 -11.85 12.93
CA TYR A 405 -4.75 -12.28 12.23
C TYR A 405 -6.05 -12.02 13.00
N ILE A 406 -6.00 -11.86 14.34
CA ILE A 406 -7.21 -11.79 15.17
C ILE A 406 -7.35 -10.44 15.84
N LYS A 407 -6.42 -10.09 16.74
CA LYS A 407 -6.53 -8.86 17.54
C LYS A 407 -6.58 -7.59 16.68
N THR A 408 -5.77 -7.53 15.65
CA THR A 408 -5.78 -6.40 14.70
C THR A 408 -7.12 -6.30 13.97
N ALA A 409 -7.64 -7.43 13.48
CA ALA A 409 -8.93 -7.46 12.81
C ALA A 409 -10.09 -7.06 13.76
N GLN A 410 -10.04 -7.51 15.02
CA GLN A 410 -11.02 -7.09 16.03
C GLN A 410 -11.01 -5.58 16.26
N ALA A 411 -9.82 -4.97 16.43
CA ALA A 411 -9.69 -3.53 16.63
C ALA A 411 -10.22 -2.74 15.42
N LEU A 412 -9.85 -3.16 14.20
CA LEU A 412 -10.32 -2.52 12.96
C LEU A 412 -11.84 -2.68 12.78
N ALA A 413 -12.38 -3.88 13.00
CA ALA A 413 -13.82 -4.13 12.86
C ALA A 413 -14.64 -3.35 13.90
N MET A 414 -14.18 -3.27 15.16
CA MET A 414 -14.82 -2.43 16.17
C MET A 414 -14.77 -0.94 15.82
N THR A 415 -13.71 -0.49 15.18
CA THR A 415 -13.60 0.89 14.68
C THR A 415 -14.62 1.15 13.56
N ILE A 416 -14.84 0.19 12.65
CA ILE A 416 -15.91 0.28 11.65
C ILE A 416 -17.28 0.33 12.35
N VAL A 417 -17.49 -0.44 13.42
CA VAL A 417 -18.74 -0.34 14.22
C VAL A 417 -18.88 1.08 14.80
N ASP A 418 -17.83 1.66 15.37
CA ASP A 418 -17.92 3.04 15.90
C ASP A 418 -18.24 4.08 14.83
N LEU A 419 -17.72 3.89 13.63
CA LEU A 419 -18.01 4.78 12.49
C LEU A 419 -19.43 4.66 11.99
N LEU A 420 -19.97 3.43 11.88
CA LEU A 420 -21.22 3.18 11.15
C LEU A 420 -22.44 2.88 12.03
N TYR A 421 -22.26 2.64 13.33
CA TYR A 421 -23.37 2.47 14.27
C TYR A 421 -24.12 3.79 14.48
N ASP A 422 -25.35 3.71 14.96
CA ASP A 422 -26.19 4.86 15.34
C ASP A 422 -26.26 5.96 14.27
N ASP A 423 -26.84 5.63 13.12
CA ASP A 423 -26.96 6.54 11.97
C ASP A 423 -25.61 7.01 11.39
N ALA A 424 -24.54 6.24 11.65
CA ALA A 424 -23.18 6.53 11.24
C ALA A 424 -22.64 7.87 11.75
N ALA A 425 -22.97 8.21 13.01
CA ALA A 425 -22.55 9.47 13.63
C ALA A 425 -21.03 9.61 13.68
N GLY A 426 -20.30 8.51 13.90
CA GLY A 426 -18.82 8.50 13.88
C GLY A 426 -18.26 8.85 12.50
N ALA A 427 -18.80 8.26 11.44
CA ALA A 427 -18.38 8.56 10.07
C ALA A 427 -18.66 10.03 9.72
N LYS A 428 -19.84 10.52 10.11
CA LYS A 428 -20.19 11.94 9.94
C LYS A 428 -19.23 12.87 10.65
N ASP A 429 -18.87 12.58 11.91
CA ASP A 429 -17.91 13.41 12.66
C ASP A 429 -16.54 13.44 11.99
N VAL A 430 -16.03 12.31 11.49
CA VAL A 430 -14.77 12.24 10.74
C VAL A 430 -14.85 13.12 9.49
N LEU A 431 -15.87 12.96 8.67
CA LEU A 431 -16.01 13.67 7.39
C LEU A 431 -16.24 15.18 7.56
N ASP A 432 -17.02 15.61 8.57
CA ASP A 432 -17.24 17.02 8.87
C ASP A 432 -15.96 17.77 9.25
N HIS A 433 -14.92 17.06 9.71
CA HIS A 433 -13.64 17.64 10.13
C HIS A 433 -12.48 17.30 9.21
N PHE A 434 -12.69 16.49 8.18
CA PHE A 434 -11.66 16.17 7.20
C PHE A 434 -11.65 17.19 6.08
N THR A 435 -10.44 17.63 5.72
CA THR A 435 -10.23 18.44 4.51
C THR A 435 -9.28 17.69 3.60
N PRO A 436 -9.73 17.25 2.41
CA PRO A 436 -8.86 16.63 1.41
C PRO A 436 -7.73 17.60 1.04
N ALA A 437 -6.50 17.10 0.96
CA ALA A 437 -5.39 17.89 0.46
C ALA A 437 -5.44 18.03 -1.07
N LEU A 438 -6.01 17.03 -1.73
CA LEU A 438 -6.21 16.95 -3.17
C LEU A 438 -7.60 16.38 -3.45
N ASN A 439 -8.20 16.76 -4.57
CA ASN A 439 -9.25 15.98 -5.19
C ASN A 439 -8.64 15.09 -6.29
N LYS A 440 -9.43 14.22 -6.90
CA LYS A 440 -8.97 13.29 -7.94
C LYS A 440 -8.31 13.99 -9.12
N GLU A 441 -8.88 15.11 -9.58
CA GLU A 441 -8.38 15.86 -10.72
C GLU A 441 -7.01 16.48 -10.41
N THR A 442 -6.88 17.17 -9.27
CA THR A 442 -5.63 17.80 -8.84
C THR A 442 -4.57 16.76 -8.45
N TYR A 443 -4.97 15.59 -7.98
CA TYR A 443 -4.08 14.46 -7.76
C TYR A 443 -3.48 13.96 -9.09
N ILE A 444 -4.30 13.72 -10.10
CA ILE A 444 -3.86 13.29 -11.43
C ILE A 444 -2.93 14.33 -12.06
N GLU A 445 -3.29 15.63 -11.98
CA GLU A 445 -2.47 16.73 -12.47
C GLU A 445 -1.10 16.76 -11.78
N LEU A 446 -1.04 16.55 -10.47
CA LEU A 446 0.21 16.48 -9.71
C LEU A 446 1.11 15.34 -10.21
N LEU A 447 0.56 14.13 -10.37
CA LEU A 447 1.33 13.00 -10.89
C LEU A 447 1.82 13.24 -12.32
N ASP A 448 0.99 13.80 -13.18
CA ASP A 448 1.35 14.12 -14.56
C ASP A 448 2.43 15.23 -14.65
N ARG A 449 2.44 16.20 -13.73
CA ARG A 449 3.51 17.20 -13.59
C ARG A 449 4.83 16.57 -13.13
N ILE A 450 4.78 15.73 -12.09
CA ILE A 450 5.95 14.98 -11.62
C ILE A 450 6.55 14.15 -12.77
N ALA A 451 5.72 13.47 -13.57
CA ALA A 451 6.18 12.69 -14.72
C ALA A 451 6.87 13.52 -15.80
N LYS A 452 6.59 14.84 -15.87
CA LYS A 452 7.25 15.79 -16.77
C LYS A 452 8.51 16.43 -16.15
N GLY A 453 8.80 16.14 -14.87
CA GLY A 453 9.87 16.75 -14.11
C GLY A 453 9.58 18.19 -13.67
N GLU A 454 8.28 18.53 -13.55
CA GLU A 454 7.76 19.85 -13.15
C GLU A 454 7.35 19.89 -11.67
#